data_919b28f6e024a8340083a3fa253645a9
#
_entry.id   919b28f6e024a8340083a3fa253645a9
#
_cell.length_a   1.000
_cell.length_b   1.000
_cell.length_c   1.000
_cell.angle_alpha   90.00
_cell.angle_beta   90.00
_cell.angle_gamma   90.00
#
_symmetry.space_group_name_H-M   'P 1'
#
loop_
_entity.id
_entity.type
_entity.pdbx_description
1 polymer ?
#
loop_
_entity_poly.entity_id
_entity_poly.type
_entity_poly.pdbx_seq_one_letter_code
_entity_poly.pdbx_strand_id
1 'polypeptide(L)'
;YTLTSSKGSGKISVNLKEDRKMSSQEVADEWLQKTKDMTGVQLDITVSSQMSTMMLTSSGGSVTLASTNLDDLKEAVSALQEKAWNIPGVLNVSSDAGEGATQIRVVIDPLDAMAHGMTPIQAAGGLYSMISGTEAMTITSNGEEYSVMLEYPEGTYTKASSLLDASVGGVPLSEMATLQYTDSQQTVMKQNGKYTTTITASCVSEDTDAVDAALDKLVADTKLPDSVEQTKDTMDEMMTETFTAIGKAIAAAVFLVFLVMAMQFESPKYSLMVMLSIPFSLIGSFGLLFLSGQSLTMISMMGIMMLVGIVVNNGILYVDGVHALMNEEGLGLEDALIESGKTRLRPILITTLTTVISMIPMSLGLGTGTEMMQSMGIIIIGGLTASTILILLLMPVFYLMAYGNKKEKGPKKPRKWRLRKHGTAETEVNA
;
A
#
# COMPACT_ATOMS: atom_id res chain seq x y z
N TYR A 1 16.01 16.01 13.75
CA TYR A 1 16.53 15.58 12.45
C TYR A 1 17.75 14.67 12.63
N THR A 2 17.92 13.75 11.71
CA THR A 2 19.10 12.90 11.62
C THR A 2 19.77 13.15 10.28
N LEU A 3 21.05 13.46 10.28
CA LEU A 3 21.84 13.63 9.08
C LEU A 3 22.74 12.41 8.91
N THR A 4 22.60 11.73 7.78
CA THR A 4 23.51 10.67 7.36
C THR A 4 24.21 11.15 6.10
N SER A 5 25.53 11.27 6.15
CA SER A 5 26.35 11.68 5.00
C SER A 5 27.24 10.53 4.57
N SER A 6 27.27 10.26 3.28
CA SER A 6 28.18 9.34 2.63
C SER A 6 28.84 10.06 1.46
N LYS A 7 29.96 9.57 0.97
CA LYS A 7 30.73 10.21 -0.12
C LYS A 7 29.83 10.45 -1.34
N GLY A 8 29.51 11.73 -1.61
CA GLY A 8 28.70 12.17 -2.74
C GLY A 8 27.18 12.17 -2.54
N SER A 9 26.67 11.66 -1.42
CA SER A 9 25.25 11.72 -1.10
C SER A 9 25.02 12.02 0.38
N GLY A 10 23.97 12.76 0.69
CA GLY A 10 23.56 13.05 2.07
C GLY A 10 22.06 12.81 2.22
N LYS A 11 21.66 12.13 3.29
CA LYS A 11 20.24 11.93 3.66
C LYS A 11 19.93 12.69 4.93
N ILE A 12 18.96 13.58 4.86
CA ILE A 12 18.44 14.31 6.03
C ILE A 12 17.06 13.75 6.33
N SER A 13 16.92 13.06 7.46
CA SER A 13 15.62 12.60 7.95
C SER A 13 15.11 13.59 8.98
N VAL A 14 13.93 14.18 8.74
CA VAL A 14 13.31 15.17 9.61
C VAL A 14 12.01 14.63 10.16
N ASN A 15 11.91 14.49 11.48
CA ASN A 15 10.66 14.15 12.13
C ASN A 15 9.92 15.46 12.48
N LEU A 16 8.74 15.64 11.88
CA LEU A 16 7.88 16.79 12.14
C LEU A 16 7.15 16.63 13.46
N LYS A 17 6.82 17.74 14.11
CA LYS A 17 6.04 17.74 15.37
C LYS A 17 4.59 17.32 15.10
N GLU A 18 3.95 16.68 16.08
CA GLU A 18 2.55 16.22 15.98
C GLU A 18 1.54 17.38 15.91
N ASP A 19 1.82 18.49 16.62
CA ASP A 19 0.94 19.66 16.72
C ASP A 19 1.08 20.68 15.58
N ARG A 20 1.63 20.24 14.42
CA ARG A 20 1.84 21.09 13.25
C ARG A 20 0.52 21.47 12.55
N LYS A 21 0.52 22.64 11.92
CA LYS A 21 -0.62 23.13 11.12
C LYS A 21 -0.62 22.65 9.67
N MET A 22 0.57 22.28 9.16
CA MET A 22 0.77 21.83 7.78
C MET A 22 0.92 20.31 7.76
N SER A 23 0.41 19.67 6.72
CA SER A 23 0.62 18.25 6.46
C SER A 23 2.09 17.98 6.10
N SER A 24 2.52 16.72 6.20
CA SER A 24 3.89 16.36 5.81
C SER A 24 4.14 16.60 4.32
N GLN A 25 3.11 16.43 3.48
CA GLN A 25 3.18 16.66 2.05
C GLN A 25 3.32 18.15 1.72
N GLU A 26 2.52 19.02 2.35
CA GLU A 26 2.64 20.47 2.16
C GLU A 26 4.03 20.99 2.55
N VAL A 27 4.65 20.43 3.61
CA VAL A 27 6.02 20.79 4.00
C VAL A 27 7.03 20.31 2.96
N ALA A 28 6.86 19.11 2.40
CA ALA A 28 7.72 18.60 1.35
C ALA A 28 7.62 19.45 0.08
N ASP A 29 6.41 19.80 -0.35
CA ASP A 29 6.14 20.66 -1.51
C ASP A 29 6.76 22.05 -1.33
N GLU A 30 6.64 22.65 -0.12
CA GLU A 30 7.27 23.93 0.20
C GLU A 30 8.81 23.87 0.11
N TRP A 31 9.39 22.80 0.63
CA TRP A 31 10.84 22.61 0.56
C TRP A 31 11.32 22.39 -0.87
N LEU A 32 10.60 21.58 -1.65
CA LEU A 32 10.91 21.34 -3.05
C LEU A 32 10.91 22.65 -3.85
N GLN A 33 9.91 23.54 -3.63
CA GLN A 33 9.87 24.85 -4.26
C GLN A 33 11.02 25.76 -3.84
N LYS A 34 11.40 25.77 -2.55
CA LYS A 34 12.49 26.62 -2.04
C LYS A 34 13.87 26.15 -2.50
N THR A 35 14.03 24.90 -2.85
CA THR A 35 15.32 24.32 -3.20
C THR A 35 15.53 24.16 -4.71
N LYS A 36 14.52 24.49 -5.54
CA LYS A 36 14.58 24.36 -7.00
C LYS A 36 15.75 25.11 -7.66
N ASP A 37 16.21 26.21 -7.04
CA ASP A 37 17.27 27.07 -7.58
C ASP A 37 18.68 26.65 -7.09
N MET A 38 18.80 25.54 -6.35
CA MET A 38 20.10 25.02 -5.88
C MET A 38 20.84 24.36 -7.04
N THR A 39 21.94 24.97 -7.48
CA THR A 39 22.79 24.45 -8.56
C THR A 39 23.85 23.48 -8.00
N GLY A 40 24.12 22.39 -8.73
CA GLY A 40 25.16 21.44 -8.37
C GLY A 40 24.78 20.39 -7.32
N VAL A 41 23.49 20.35 -6.90
CA VAL A 41 22.97 19.35 -5.99
C VAL A 41 21.68 18.79 -6.58
N GLN A 42 21.58 17.50 -6.73
CA GLN A 42 20.35 16.80 -7.05
C GLN A 42 19.62 16.50 -5.73
N LEU A 43 18.48 17.12 -5.52
CA LEU A 43 17.72 16.97 -4.28
C LEU A 43 16.46 16.17 -4.56
N ASP A 44 16.28 15.11 -3.81
CA ASP A 44 15.04 14.31 -3.78
C ASP A 44 14.39 14.43 -2.41
N ILE A 45 13.13 14.87 -2.37
CA ILE A 45 12.37 15.05 -1.13
C ILE A 45 11.24 14.03 -1.10
N THR A 46 11.34 13.08 -0.19
CA THR A 46 10.33 12.05 0.00
C THR A 46 9.67 12.18 1.36
N VAL A 47 8.34 12.06 1.40
CA VAL A 47 7.59 11.96 2.64
C VAL A 47 7.56 10.50 3.07
N SER A 48 8.40 10.14 4.05
CA SER A 48 8.34 8.80 4.64
C SER A 48 7.24 8.73 5.69
N SER A 49 6.04 8.32 5.28
CA SER A 49 5.13 7.63 6.18
C SER A 49 5.55 6.15 6.25
N GLN A 50 5.15 5.41 7.29
CA GLN A 50 5.44 3.95 7.31
C GLN A 50 4.93 3.24 6.05
N MET A 51 3.94 3.81 5.38
CA MET A 51 3.38 3.32 4.12
C MET A 51 4.24 3.71 2.91
N SER A 52 4.77 4.94 2.84
CA SER A 52 5.64 5.36 1.72
C SER A 52 7.01 4.70 1.77
N THR A 53 7.47 4.27 2.94
CA THR A 53 8.68 3.42 3.05
C THR A 53 8.42 2.02 2.49
N MET A 54 7.17 1.55 2.53
CA MET A 54 6.76 0.27 1.97
C MET A 54 6.31 0.40 0.49
N MET A 55 5.94 1.61 0.09
CA MET A 55 5.50 1.98 -1.26
C MET A 55 6.34 3.14 -1.76
N LEU A 56 7.56 3.02 -2.06
CA LEU A 56 8.46 4.05 -2.67
C LEU A 56 7.72 5.05 -3.61
N THR A 57 6.73 5.76 -3.08
CA THR A 57 6.02 6.78 -3.84
C THR A 57 6.92 8.00 -3.93
N SER A 58 7.53 8.18 -5.09
CA SER A 58 8.19 9.43 -5.44
C SER A 58 7.16 10.56 -5.51
N SER A 59 7.50 11.73 -5.00
CA SER A 59 6.69 12.93 -5.18
C SER A 59 6.89 13.47 -6.60
N GLY A 60 6.27 12.83 -7.60
CA GLY A 60 6.42 13.26 -8.99
C GLY A 60 5.96 12.20 -9.98
N GLY A 61 5.88 12.59 -11.25
CA GLY A 61 5.60 11.68 -12.34
C GLY A 61 6.79 10.76 -12.64
N SER A 62 6.53 9.54 -13.08
CA SER A 62 7.57 8.57 -13.39
C SER A 62 7.28 7.79 -14.66
N VAL A 63 8.34 7.43 -15.39
CA VAL A 63 8.25 6.56 -16.56
C VAL A 63 9.38 5.54 -16.52
N THR A 64 9.04 4.27 -16.71
CA THR A 64 10.00 3.17 -16.73
C THR A 64 10.23 2.69 -18.15
N LEU A 65 11.51 2.58 -18.52
CA LEU A 65 11.97 2.06 -19.79
C LEU A 65 12.64 0.70 -19.60
N ALA A 66 12.46 -0.18 -20.57
CA ALA A 66 13.12 -1.49 -20.59
C ALA A 66 13.83 -1.71 -21.93
N SER A 67 15.00 -2.34 -21.88
CA SER A 67 15.75 -2.73 -23.08
C SER A 67 16.54 -4.00 -22.85
N THR A 68 16.77 -4.74 -23.92
CA THR A 68 17.73 -5.86 -23.92
C THR A 68 19.19 -5.39 -24.02
N ASN A 69 19.39 -4.15 -24.49
CA ASN A 69 20.69 -3.51 -24.63
C ASN A 69 20.80 -2.34 -23.65
N LEU A 70 21.85 -2.35 -22.84
CA LEU A 70 22.07 -1.35 -21.79
C LEU A 70 22.50 0.00 -22.37
N ASP A 71 23.26 0.00 -23.46
CA ASP A 71 23.76 1.24 -24.07
C ASP A 71 22.63 2.02 -24.76
N ASP A 72 21.75 1.31 -25.45
CA ASP A 72 20.54 1.90 -26.06
C ASP A 72 19.60 2.46 -24.98
N LEU A 73 19.52 1.79 -23.83
CA LEU A 73 18.70 2.26 -22.69
C LEU A 73 19.26 3.57 -22.13
N LYS A 74 20.58 3.69 -21.98
CA LYS A 74 21.23 4.92 -21.50
C LYS A 74 21.03 6.09 -22.46
N GLU A 75 21.18 5.86 -23.76
CA GLU A 75 20.96 6.89 -24.78
C GLU A 75 19.52 7.39 -24.72
N ALA A 76 18.55 6.49 -24.64
CA ALA A 76 17.13 6.83 -24.50
C ALA A 76 16.85 7.63 -23.22
N VAL A 77 17.41 7.22 -22.09
CA VAL A 77 17.25 7.89 -20.80
C VAL A 77 17.80 9.31 -20.85
N SER A 78 19.02 9.49 -21.35
CA SER A 78 19.65 10.81 -21.45
C SER A 78 18.86 11.75 -22.33
N ALA A 79 18.36 11.26 -23.49
CA ALA A 79 17.53 12.05 -24.40
C ALA A 79 16.17 12.45 -23.78
N LEU A 80 15.59 11.57 -22.99
CA LEU A 80 14.31 11.85 -22.31
C LEU A 80 14.50 12.78 -21.12
N GLN A 81 15.56 12.61 -20.31
CA GLN A 81 15.87 13.49 -19.20
C GLN A 81 16.04 14.94 -19.64
N GLU A 82 16.79 15.19 -20.71
CA GLU A 82 16.98 16.54 -21.26
C GLU A 82 15.65 17.20 -21.65
N LYS A 83 14.75 16.43 -22.24
CA LYS A 83 13.43 16.93 -22.65
C LYS A 83 12.47 17.06 -21.47
N ALA A 84 12.53 16.18 -20.49
CA ALA A 84 11.64 16.19 -19.32
C ALA A 84 11.80 17.48 -18.48
N TRP A 85 12.96 18.09 -18.46
CA TRP A 85 13.18 19.40 -17.84
C TRP A 85 12.31 20.52 -18.43
N ASN A 86 11.83 20.38 -19.66
CA ASN A 86 10.99 21.37 -20.31
C ASN A 86 9.48 21.17 -20.02
N ILE A 87 9.10 20.15 -19.27
CA ILE A 87 7.69 19.92 -18.90
C ILE A 87 7.29 20.95 -17.83
N PRO A 88 6.18 21.69 -18.03
CA PRO A 88 5.69 22.63 -17.03
C PRO A 88 5.37 21.92 -15.71
N GLY A 89 5.81 22.50 -14.58
CA GLY A 89 5.61 21.92 -13.24
C GLY A 89 6.72 21.00 -12.78
N VAL A 90 7.63 20.56 -13.64
CA VAL A 90 8.79 19.76 -13.26
C VAL A 90 9.83 20.63 -12.54
N LEU A 91 10.25 20.17 -11.37
CA LEU A 91 11.23 20.86 -10.53
C LEU A 91 12.59 20.16 -10.51
N ASN A 92 12.59 18.84 -10.69
CA ASN A 92 13.79 18.02 -10.79
C ASN A 92 13.54 16.78 -11.64
N VAL A 93 14.56 16.31 -12.37
CA VAL A 93 14.50 15.06 -13.13
C VAL A 93 15.65 14.18 -12.70
N SER A 94 15.34 12.98 -12.27
CA SER A 94 16.30 11.95 -11.86
C SER A 94 16.06 10.65 -12.60
N SER A 95 17.05 9.80 -12.68
CA SER A 95 16.90 8.43 -13.17
C SER A 95 17.78 7.46 -12.39
N ASP A 96 17.33 6.21 -12.31
CA ASP A 96 18.10 5.14 -11.68
C ASP A 96 19.35 4.76 -12.51
N ALA A 97 19.33 5.09 -13.80
CA ALA A 97 20.48 4.91 -14.71
C ALA A 97 21.37 6.16 -14.78
N GLY A 98 21.29 7.05 -13.78
CA GLY A 98 22.07 8.29 -13.73
C GLY A 98 23.57 8.04 -14.00
N GLU A 99 24.25 9.08 -14.47
CA GLU A 99 25.70 9.04 -14.66
C GLU A 99 26.35 8.54 -13.37
N GLY A 100 26.94 7.36 -13.45
CA GLY A 100 27.62 6.76 -12.31
C GLY A 100 28.73 7.70 -11.82
N ALA A 101 28.89 7.79 -10.52
CA ALA A 101 30.02 8.49 -9.97
C ALA A 101 31.30 7.88 -10.57
N THR A 102 32.20 8.71 -11.08
CA THR A 102 33.50 8.26 -11.55
C THR A 102 34.19 7.45 -10.45
N GLN A 103 34.31 6.16 -10.68
CA GLN A 103 34.98 5.25 -9.75
C GLN A 103 36.44 5.09 -10.11
N ILE A 104 37.27 5.05 -9.09
CA ILE A 104 38.67 4.71 -9.24
C ILE A 104 38.82 3.22 -8.98
N ARG A 105 39.12 2.47 -10.04
CA ARG A 105 39.43 1.05 -9.95
C ARG A 105 40.93 0.92 -9.76
N VAL A 106 41.34 0.34 -8.65
CA VAL A 106 42.73 -0.03 -8.41
C VAL A 106 42.96 -1.42 -9.00
N VAL A 107 43.75 -1.50 -10.05
CA VAL A 107 44.11 -2.77 -10.71
C VAL A 107 45.50 -3.18 -10.26
N ILE A 108 45.57 -4.26 -9.48
CA ILE A 108 46.81 -4.82 -8.97
C ILE A 108 47.37 -5.79 -10.01
N ASP A 109 48.62 -5.60 -10.42
CA ASP A 109 49.32 -6.55 -11.30
C ASP A 109 49.74 -7.77 -10.48
N PRO A 110 49.32 -8.98 -10.87
CA PRO A 110 49.67 -10.20 -10.14
C PRO A 110 51.18 -10.50 -10.13
N LEU A 111 51.89 -10.16 -11.20
CA LEU A 111 53.34 -10.44 -11.32
C LEU A 111 54.13 -9.49 -10.43
N ASP A 112 53.80 -8.21 -10.45
CA ASP A 112 54.45 -7.21 -9.62
C ASP A 112 54.15 -7.45 -8.12
N ALA A 113 52.93 -7.78 -7.77
CA ALA A 113 52.60 -8.12 -6.38
C ALA A 113 53.37 -9.35 -5.88
N MET A 114 53.52 -10.38 -6.71
CA MET A 114 54.30 -11.57 -6.37
C MET A 114 55.82 -11.29 -6.30
N ALA A 115 56.35 -10.39 -7.14
CA ALA A 115 57.73 -9.97 -7.08
C ALA A 115 58.08 -9.31 -5.73
N HIS A 116 57.11 -8.65 -5.11
CA HIS A 116 57.23 -8.05 -3.78
C HIS A 116 56.82 -9.00 -2.64
N GLY A 117 56.60 -10.29 -2.93
CA GLY A 117 56.27 -11.32 -1.92
C GLY A 117 54.85 -11.29 -1.42
N MET A 118 53.92 -10.62 -2.11
CA MET A 118 52.49 -10.52 -1.75
C MET A 118 51.63 -11.15 -2.84
N THR A 119 50.49 -11.73 -2.42
CA THR A 119 49.44 -12.11 -3.36
C THR A 119 48.55 -10.90 -3.69
N PRO A 120 47.93 -10.84 -4.89
CA PRO A 120 47.02 -9.75 -5.23
C PRO A 120 45.89 -9.53 -4.20
N ILE A 121 45.41 -10.62 -3.59
CA ILE A 121 44.39 -10.57 -2.55
C ILE A 121 44.91 -9.92 -1.27
N GLN A 122 46.15 -10.21 -0.87
CA GLN A 122 46.78 -9.57 0.29
C GLN A 122 46.99 -8.07 0.07
N ALA A 123 47.44 -7.68 -1.13
CA ALA A 123 47.61 -6.29 -1.50
C ALA A 123 46.26 -5.53 -1.51
N ALA A 124 45.22 -6.14 -2.09
CA ALA A 124 43.87 -5.57 -2.08
C ALA A 124 43.25 -5.47 -0.67
N GLY A 125 43.42 -6.51 0.17
CA GLY A 125 42.99 -6.53 1.55
C GLY A 125 43.68 -5.49 2.41
N GLY A 126 44.99 -5.32 2.23
CA GLY A 126 45.75 -4.29 2.92
C GLY A 126 45.28 -2.88 2.55
N LEU A 127 45.11 -2.61 1.25
CA LEU A 127 44.55 -1.34 0.78
C LEU A 127 43.14 -1.09 1.34
N TYR A 128 42.28 -2.11 1.31
CA TYR A 128 40.93 -2.02 1.86
C TYR A 128 40.95 -1.64 3.34
N SER A 129 41.76 -2.32 4.14
CA SER A 129 41.92 -2.05 5.57
C SER A 129 42.42 -0.62 5.84
N MET A 130 43.26 -0.09 5.00
CA MET A 130 43.79 1.27 5.12
C MET A 130 42.72 2.34 4.84
N ILE A 131 41.83 2.09 3.90
CA ILE A 131 40.77 3.03 3.50
C ILE A 131 39.55 2.93 4.40
N SER A 132 39.12 1.71 4.75
CA SER A 132 37.89 1.44 5.50
C SER A 132 38.08 1.41 7.01
N GLY A 133 39.33 1.42 7.48
CA GLY A 133 39.69 1.15 8.86
C GLY A 133 39.57 -0.34 9.20
N THR A 134 40.06 -0.68 10.38
CA THR A 134 39.99 -2.04 10.91
C THR A 134 39.48 -1.99 12.35
N GLU A 135 38.57 -2.86 12.70
CA GLU A 135 38.17 -3.03 14.09
C GLU A 135 39.30 -3.68 14.87
N ALA A 136 39.89 -2.92 15.81
CA ALA A 136 41.02 -3.36 16.60
C ALA A 136 40.62 -4.20 17.80
N MET A 137 39.55 -3.80 18.50
CA MET A 137 38.99 -4.51 19.65
C MET A 137 37.59 -4.00 19.97
N THR A 138 36.86 -4.78 20.76
CA THR A 138 35.59 -4.32 21.38
C THR A 138 35.85 -4.13 22.87
N ILE A 139 35.45 -2.99 23.43
CA ILE A 139 35.53 -2.67 24.86
C ILE A 139 34.13 -2.57 25.43
N THR A 140 33.94 -3.10 26.64
CA THR A 140 32.67 -2.98 27.36
C THR A 140 32.80 -1.86 28.40
N SER A 141 31.94 -0.85 28.32
CA SER A 141 31.86 0.22 29.30
C SER A 141 30.41 0.44 29.72
N ASN A 142 30.14 0.47 31.03
CA ASN A 142 28.81 0.62 31.59
C ASN A 142 27.75 -0.42 31.12
N GLY A 143 28.19 -1.61 30.71
CA GLY A 143 27.31 -2.67 30.20
C GLY A 143 26.97 -2.55 28.71
N GLU A 144 27.52 -1.59 28.00
CA GLU A 144 27.43 -1.44 26.54
C GLU A 144 28.76 -1.79 25.88
N GLU A 145 28.70 -2.40 24.72
CA GLU A 145 29.88 -2.76 23.90
C GLU A 145 30.18 -1.66 22.89
N TYR A 146 31.44 -1.24 22.85
CA TYR A 146 31.94 -0.25 21.90
C TYR A 146 33.05 -0.86 21.06
N SER A 147 32.90 -0.83 19.72
CA SER A 147 33.94 -1.21 18.78
C SER A 147 34.97 -0.10 18.66
N VAL A 148 36.23 -0.44 18.85
CA VAL A 148 37.35 0.47 18.64
C VAL A 148 37.86 0.30 17.21
N MET A 149 37.65 1.33 16.39
CA MET A 149 38.13 1.35 15.00
C MET A 149 39.49 2.00 14.93
N LEU A 150 40.39 1.38 14.17
CA LEU A 150 41.68 1.91 13.83
C LEU A 150 41.66 2.44 12.39
N GLU A 151 41.73 3.75 12.23
CA GLU A 151 41.62 4.44 10.94
C GLU A 151 42.75 5.41 10.76
N TYR A 152 43.12 5.69 9.51
CA TYR A 152 44.01 6.81 9.19
C TYR A 152 43.28 8.13 9.38
N PRO A 153 43.98 9.25 9.67
CA PRO A 153 43.31 10.55 9.81
C PRO A 153 42.50 10.89 8.57
N GLU A 154 41.31 11.47 8.78
CA GLU A 154 40.45 11.93 7.69
C GLU A 154 41.25 12.81 6.71
N GLY A 155 41.08 12.58 5.41
CA GLY A 155 41.73 13.35 4.38
C GLY A 155 43.08 12.78 3.90
N THR A 156 43.61 11.71 4.52
CA THR A 156 44.91 11.12 4.12
C THR A 156 44.86 10.57 2.70
N TYR A 157 43.79 9.90 2.31
CA TYR A 157 43.61 9.25 1.01
C TYR A 157 42.43 9.80 0.19
N THR A 158 42.20 11.10 0.21
CA THR A 158 41.12 11.75 -0.54
C THR A 158 41.42 11.93 -2.03
N LYS A 159 42.67 11.96 -2.42
CA LYS A 159 43.06 12.11 -3.82
C LYS A 159 43.51 10.77 -4.41
N ALA A 160 43.18 10.51 -5.66
CA ALA A 160 43.61 9.31 -6.38
C ALA A 160 45.13 9.10 -6.34
N SER A 161 45.91 10.18 -6.47
CA SER A 161 47.38 10.13 -6.39
C SER A 161 47.86 9.66 -5.02
N SER A 162 47.20 10.06 -3.92
CA SER A 162 47.61 9.64 -2.58
C SER A 162 47.38 8.15 -2.32
N LEU A 163 46.51 7.50 -3.08
CA LEU A 163 46.30 6.04 -3.01
C LEU A 163 47.50 5.27 -3.55
N LEU A 164 48.19 5.80 -4.59
CA LEU A 164 49.39 5.16 -5.14
C LEU A 164 50.58 5.26 -4.19
N ASP A 165 50.63 6.30 -3.38
CA ASP A 165 51.65 6.50 -2.35
C ASP A 165 51.43 5.66 -1.10
N ALA A 166 50.24 5.04 -0.98
CA ALA A 166 49.88 4.18 0.15
C ALA A 166 50.81 2.95 0.18
N SER A 167 51.40 2.66 1.34
CA SER A 167 52.29 1.52 1.51
C SER A 167 51.55 0.33 2.08
N VAL A 168 51.40 -0.72 1.30
CA VAL A 168 50.81 -2.00 1.70
C VAL A 168 51.90 -3.02 1.96
N GLY A 169 51.99 -3.51 3.21
CA GLY A 169 53.08 -4.44 3.58
C GLY A 169 54.48 -3.87 3.44
N GLY A 170 54.65 -2.54 3.46
CA GLY A 170 55.93 -1.87 3.32
C GLY A 170 56.30 -1.52 1.88
N VAL A 171 55.49 -1.88 0.89
CA VAL A 171 55.68 -1.61 -0.54
C VAL A 171 54.69 -0.54 -1.00
N PRO A 172 55.11 0.53 -1.69
CA PRO A 172 54.19 1.50 -2.27
C PRO A 172 53.29 0.86 -3.29
N LEU A 173 52.01 1.23 -3.27
CA LEU A 173 50.99 0.67 -4.19
C LEU A 173 51.33 0.99 -5.66
N SER A 174 52.04 2.10 -5.92
CA SER A 174 52.51 2.50 -7.26
C SER A 174 53.41 1.49 -7.94
N GLU A 175 54.08 0.61 -7.17
CA GLU A 175 54.96 -0.43 -7.70
C GLU A 175 54.23 -1.70 -8.12
N MET A 176 52.95 -1.87 -7.70
CA MET A 176 52.20 -3.09 -7.94
C MET A 176 50.79 -2.86 -8.48
N ALA A 177 50.32 -1.60 -8.60
CA ALA A 177 48.98 -1.30 -9.04
C ALA A 177 48.91 -0.06 -9.94
N THR A 178 47.87 -0.05 -10.79
CA THR A 178 47.55 1.07 -11.66
C THR A 178 46.10 1.54 -11.33
N LEU A 179 45.88 2.86 -11.49
CA LEU A 179 44.54 3.44 -11.33
C LEU A 179 43.84 3.54 -12.67
N GLN A 180 42.66 2.99 -12.75
CA GLN A 180 41.73 3.14 -13.87
C GLN A 180 40.53 3.96 -13.44
N TYR A 181 40.22 5.00 -14.19
CA TYR A 181 38.98 5.76 -14.00
C TYR A 181 37.93 5.09 -14.83
N THR A 182 36.84 4.71 -14.17
CA THR A 182 35.69 4.03 -14.79
C THR A 182 34.42 4.70 -14.30
N ASP A 183 33.54 5.01 -15.22
CA ASP A 183 32.18 5.43 -14.83
C ASP A 183 31.44 4.20 -14.34
N SER A 184 31.04 4.23 -13.07
CA SER A 184 30.27 3.15 -12.47
C SER A 184 28.81 3.51 -12.46
N GLN A 185 27.99 2.60 -12.93
CA GLN A 185 26.56 2.69 -12.69
C GLN A 185 26.27 2.36 -11.24
N GLN A 186 25.48 3.21 -10.58
CA GLN A 186 25.14 2.98 -9.19
C GLN A 186 24.28 1.72 -9.03
N THR A 187 23.35 1.49 -9.95
CA THR A 187 22.46 0.33 -9.90
C THR A 187 22.01 -0.05 -11.31
N VAL A 188 22.06 -1.32 -11.64
CA VAL A 188 21.51 -1.88 -12.87
C VAL A 188 20.40 -2.84 -12.47
N MET A 189 19.16 -2.44 -12.72
CA MET A 189 18.01 -3.32 -12.48
C MET A 189 17.72 -4.17 -13.72
N LYS A 190 17.30 -5.40 -13.48
CA LYS A 190 16.89 -6.32 -14.55
C LYS A 190 15.57 -6.97 -14.17
N GLN A 191 14.55 -6.80 -15.03
CA GLN A 191 13.23 -7.38 -14.85
C GLN A 191 12.88 -8.19 -16.09
N ASN A 192 12.42 -9.42 -15.91
CA ASN A 192 12.04 -10.32 -17.01
C ASN A 192 13.13 -10.49 -18.10
N GLY A 193 14.41 -10.41 -17.70
CA GLY A 193 15.56 -10.54 -18.61
C GLY A 193 15.95 -9.26 -19.33
N LYS A 194 15.21 -8.15 -19.20
CA LYS A 194 15.53 -6.83 -19.77
C LYS A 194 16.11 -5.90 -18.69
N TYR A 195 16.98 -5.01 -19.10
CA TYR A 195 17.46 -3.91 -18.25
C TYR A 195 16.32 -2.89 -18.12
N THR A 196 16.06 -2.46 -16.90
CA THR A 196 15.02 -1.47 -16.61
C THR A 196 15.60 -0.27 -15.89
N THR A 197 15.05 0.90 -16.18
CA THR A 197 15.37 2.13 -15.47
C THR A 197 14.14 3.02 -15.42
N THR A 198 13.97 3.72 -14.30
CA THR A 198 12.88 4.65 -14.08
C THR A 198 13.41 6.08 -14.13
N ILE A 199 12.76 6.92 -14.92
CA ILE A 199 12.96 8.37 -14.94
C ILE A 199 11.85 8.96 -14.08
N THR A 200 12.24 9.72 -13.05
CA THR A 200 11.33 10.40 -12.13
C THR A 200 11.44 11.90 -12.33
N ALA A 201 10.33 12.56 -12.61
CA ALA A 201 10.21 14.01 -12.69
C ALA A 201 9.50 14.51 -11.44
N SER A 202 10.26 15.04 -10.47
CA SER A 202 9.72 15.56 -9.22
C SER A 202 8.93 16.86 -9.49
N CYS A 203 7.72 16.93 -8.95
CA CYS A 203 6.83 18.08 -9.06
C CYS A 203 6.06 18.28 -7.74
N VAL A 204 5.29 19.37 -7.65
CA VAL A 204 4.36 19.55 -6.52
C VAL A 204 3.24 18.50 -6.62
N SER A 205 2.74 18.02 -5.50
CA SER A 205 1.76 16.92 -5.44
C SER A 205 0.49 17.16 -6.27
N GLU A 206 0.06 18.41 -6.41
CA GLU A 206 -1.11 18.79 -7.23
C GLU A 206 -0.86 18.59 -8.73
N ASP A 207 0.39 18.60 -9.18
CA ASP A 207 0.77 18.54 -10.60
C ASP A 207 1.15 17.12 -11.04
N THR A 208 1.17 16.13 -10.15
CA THR A 208 1.67 14.77 -10.42
C THR A 208 0.97 14.12 -11.62
N ASP A 209 -0.36 14.13 -11.66
CA ASP A 209 -1.13 13.52 -12.77
C ASP A 209 -0.86 14.19 -14.12
N ALA A 210 -0.66 15.52 -14.10
CA ALA A 210 -0.37 16.30 -15.31
C ALA A 210 1.06 16.01 -15.80
N VAL A 211 2.01 15.85 -14.90
CA VAL A 211 3.41 15.53 -15.22
C VAL A 211 3.53 14.09 -15.69
N ASP A 212 2.83 13.14 -15.10
CA ASP A 212 2.78 11.75 -15.57
C ASP A 212 2.26 11.67 -17.01
N ALA A 213 1.13 12.30 -17.29
CA ALA A 213 0.56 12.33 -18.65
C ALA A 213 1.50 13.02 -19.66
N ALA A 214 2.24 14.05 -19.22
CA ALA A 214 3.21 14.73 -20.07
C ALA A 214 4.45 13.89 -20.34
N LEU A 215 4.93 13.11 -19.35
CA LEU A 215 6.03 12.14 -19.51
C LEU A 215 5.65 11.02 -20.47
N ASP A 216 4.47 10.42 -20.32
CA ASP A 216 3.97 9.38 -21.22
C ASP A 216 3.90 9.89 -22.68
N LYS A 217 3.41 11.11 -22.87
CA LYS A 217 3.36 11.76 -24.17
C LYS A 217 4.77 12.03 -24.71
N LEU A 218 5.69 12.47 -23.86
CA LEU A 218 7.09 12.72 -24.25
C LEU A 218 7.75 11.44 -24.74
N VAL A 219 7.52 10.31 -24.08
CA VAL A 219 8.03 8.99 -24.51
C VAL A 219 7.44 8.61 -25.87
N ALA A 220 6.13 8.77 -26.05
CA ALA A 220 5.45 8.47 -27.31
C ALA A 220 5.94 9.36 -28.49
N ASP A 221 6.24 10.64 -28.23
CA ASP A 221 6.70 11.60 -29.23
C ASP A 221 8.21 11.51 -29.51
N THR A 222 8.98 10.83 -28.65
CA THR A 222 10.44 10.69 -28.81
C THR A 222 10.75 9.40 -29.56
N LYS A 223 11.56 9.51 -30.62
CA LYS A 223 12.08 8.33 -31.32
C LYS A 223 13.07 7.61 -30.42
N LEU A 224 12.64 6.52 -29.83
CA LEU A 224 13.49 5.63 -29.06
C LEU A 224 14.15 4.60 -29.97
N PRO A 225 15.32 4.06 -29.61
CA PRO A 225 15.89 2.87 -30.26
C PRO A 225 14.89 1.71 -30.27
N ASP A 226 14.89 0.89 -31.33
CA ASP A 226 13.97 -0.25 -31.49
C ASP A 226 14.03 -1.28 -30.35
N SER A 227 15.15 -1.32 -29.62
CA SER A 227 15.39 -2.20 -28.47
C SER A 227 14.78 -1.68 -27.18
N VAL A 228 14.34 -0.41 -27.12
CA VAL A 228 13.82 0.27 -25.92
C VAL A 228 12.31 0.34 -26.00
N GLU A 229 11.66 -0.17 -24.98
CA GLU A 229 10.21 -0.09 -24.83
C GLU A 229 9.84 0.56 -23.50
N GLN A 230 8.70 1.26 -23.49
CA GLN A 230 8.10 1.71 -22.23
C GLN A 230 7.47 0.51 -21.53
N THR A 231 7.76 0.34 -20.27
CA THR A 231 7.15 -0.70 -19.41
C THR A 231 6.56 -0.06 -18.17
N LYS A 232 5.66 -0.78 -17.52
CA LYS A 232 5.19 -0.34 -16.22
C LYS A 232 6.28 -0.55 -15.18
N ASP A 233 6.35 0.36 -14.21
CA ASP A 233 7.21 0.17 -13.06
C ASP A 233 6.79 -1.11 -12.31
N THR A 234 7.76 -1.82 -11.76
CA THR A 234 7.51 -3.02 -10.94
C THR A 234 6.54 -2.74 -9.80
N MET A 235 6.60 -1.52 -9.23
CA MET A 235 5.71 -1.10 -8.17
C MET A 235 4.28 -0.94 -8.67
N ASP A 236 4.08 -0.31 -9.83
CA ASP A 236 2.76 -0.13 -10.43
C ASP A 236 2.14 -1.47 -10.86
N GLU A 237 2.95 -2.40 -11.37
CA GLU A 237 2.49 -3.77 -11.65
C GLU A 237 2.05 -4.47 -10.37
N MET A 238 2.86 -4.44 -9.30
CA MET A 238 2.52 -5.03 -8.00
C MET A 238 1.28 -4.39 -7.39
N MET A 239 1.13 -3.06 -7.48
CA MET A 239 -0.08 -2.37 -7.03
C MET A 239 -1.30 -2.84 -7.81
N THR A 240 -1.23 -2.85 -9.14
CA THR A 240 -2.33 -3.27 -10.02
C THR A 240 -2.72 -4.73 -9.76
N GLU A 241 -1.74 -5.62 -9.61
CA GLU A 241 -1.98 -7.02 -9.24
C GLU A 241 -2.64 -7.13 -7.87
N THR A 242 -2.17 -6.37 -6.87
CA THR A 242 -2.72 -6.40 -5.52
C THR A 242 -4.15 -5.86 -5.49
N PHE A 243 -4.43 -4.72 -6.15
CA PHE A 243 -5.80 -4.20 -6.28
C PHE A 243 -6.72 -5.19 -6.97
N THR A 244 -6.24 -5.83 -8.03
CA THR A 244 -6.98 -6.86 -8.77
C THR A 244 -7.22 -8.10 -7.90
N ALA A 245 -6.23 -8.55 -7.14
CA ALA A 245 -6.33 -9.69 -6.23
C ALA A 245 -7.35 -9.41 -5.11
N ILE A 246 -7.29 -8.23 -4.49
CA ILE A 246 -8.25 -7.82 -3.46
C ILE A 246 -9.66 -7.70 -4.07
N GLY A 247 -9.79 -7.13 -5.27
CA GLY A 247 -11.07 -7.06 -5.98
C GLY A 247 -11.68 -8.43 -6.23
N LYS A 248 -10.88 -9.41 -6.67
CA LYS A 248 -11.30 -10.82 -6.83
C LYS A 248 -11.69 -11.43 -5.48
N ALA A 249 -10.93 -11.14 -4.41
CA ALA A 249 -11.23 -11.62 -3.06
C ALA A 249 -12.56 -11.05 -2.54
N ILE A 250 -12.84 -9.76 -2.76
CA ILE A 250 -14.13 -9.15 -2.42
C ILE A 250 -15.26 -9.83 -3.18
N ALA A 251 -15.13 -10.05 -4.49
CA ALA A 251 -16.12 -10.74 -5.29
C ALA A 251 -16.38 -12.17 -4.81
N ALA A 252 -15.31 -12.90 -4.47
CA ALA A 252 -15.41 -14.24 -3.89
C ALA A 252 -16.09 -14.22 -2.51
N ALA A 253 -15.77 -13.25 -1.65
CA ALA A 253 -16.40 -13.08 -0.35
C ALA A 253 -17.90 -12.80 -0.49
N VAL A 254 -18.29 -11.90 -1.38
CA VAL A 254 -19.70 -11.60 -1.69
C VAL A 254 -20.44 -12.85 -2.19
N PHE A 255 -19.81 -13.63 -3.06
CA PHE A 255 -20.37 -14.88 -3.56
C PHE A 255 -20.55 -15.93 -2.46
N LEU A 256 -19.54 -16.12 -1.60
CA LEU A 256 -19.61 -17.05 -0.46
C LEU A 256 -20.71 -16.65 0.54
N VAL A 257 -20.80 -15.37 0.84
CA VAL A 257 -21.87 -14.83 1.71
C VAL A 257 -23.24 -15.12 1.08
N PHE A 258 -23.40 -14.90 -0.23
CA PHE A 258 -24.63 -15.25 -0.95
C PHE A 258 -24.97 -16.74 -0.79
N LEU A 259 -23.98 -17.61 -0.98
CA LEU A 259 -24.18 -19.06 -0.90
C LEU A 259 -24.62 -19.50 0.50
N VAL A 260 -23.95 -18.98 1.55
CA VAL A 260 -24.31 -19.27 2.94
C VAL A 260 -25.71 -18.79 3.24
N MET A 261 -26.07 -17.57 2.81
CA MET A 261 -27.42 -17.04 3.01
C MET A 261 -28.47 -17.81 2.23
N ALA A 262 -28.18 -18.21 1.00
CA ALA A 262 -29.10 -19.01 0.19
C ALA A 262 -29.41 -20.37 0.84
N MET A 263 -28.41 -20.97 1.49
CA MET A 263 -28.60 -22.18 2.29
C MET A 263 -29.41 -21.92 3.56
N GLN A 264 -29.14 -20.81 4.26
CA GLN A 264 -29.82 -20.49 5.52
C GLN A 264 -31.28 -20.16 5.34
N PHE A 265 -31.60 -19.37 4.33
CA PHE A 265 -33.00 -18.97 4.07
C PHE A 265 -33.77 -19.96 3.16
N GLU A 266 -33.14 -21.04 2.73
CA GLU A 266 -33.71 -22.00 1.77
C GLU A 266 -34.35 -21.33 0.53
N SER A 267 -33.91 -20.08 0.25
CA SER A 267 -34.46 -19.27 -0.84
C SER A 267 -33.44 -18.27 -1.38
N PRO A 268 -33.02 -18.39 -2.63
CA PRO A 268 -32.06 -17.44 -3.23
C PRO A 268 -32.64 -16.02 -3.37
N LYS A 269 -33.97 -15.87 -3.35
CA LYS A 269 -34.62 -14.56 -3.47
C LYS A 269 -34.41 -13.69 -2.23
N TYR A 270 -34.53 -14.26 -1.04
CA TYR A 270 -34.27 -13.54 0.20
C TYR A 270 -32.81 -13.16 0.34
N SER A 271 -31.91 -14.08 -0.03
CA SER A 271 -30.47 -13.81 -0.03
C SER A 271 -30.11 -12.66 -0.97
N LEU A 272 -30.64 -12.66 -2.18
CA LEU A 272 -30.40 -11.59 -3.16
C LEU A 272 -30.92 -10.23 -2.64
N MET A 273 -32.05 -10.23 -1.94
CA MET A 273 -32.64 -9.01 -1.39
C MET A 273 -31.78 -8.42 -0.28
N VAL A 274 -31.25 -9.25 0.62
CA VAL A 274 -30.29 -8.78 1.65
C VAL A 274 -29.01 -8.27 1.01
N MET A 275 -28.49 -8.96 -0.02
CA MET A 275 -27.28 -8.53 -0.73
C MET A 275 -27.42 -7.19 -1.45
N LEU A 276 -28.63 -6.75 -1.75
CA LEU A 276 -28.87 -5.42 -2.32
C LEU A 276 -28.39 -4.29 -1.38
N SER A 277 -28.24 -4.57 -0.08
CA SER A 277 -27.64 -3.63 0.87
C SER A 277 -26.16 -3.32 0.62
N ILE A 278 -25.41 -4.23 -0.04
CA ILE A 278 -23.98 -4.07 -0.31
C ILE A 278 -23.72 -2.88 -1.26
N PRO A 279 -24.33 -2.78 -2.45
CA PRO A 279 -24.14 -1.62 -3.32
C PRO A 279 -24.45 -0.28 -2.63
N PHE A 280 -25.48 -0.24 -1.80
CA PHE A 280 -25.81 0.98 -1.07
C PHE A 280 -24.78 1.31 0.01
N SER A 281 -24.21 0.31 0.68
CA SER A 281 -23.13 0.53 1.63
C SER A 281 -21.87 1.09 0.93
N LEU A 282 -21.58 0.64 -0.29
CA LEU A 282 -20.47 1.16 -1.09
C LEU A 282 -20.67 2.64 -1.45
N ILE A 283 -21.89 3.05 -1.80
CA ILE A 283 -22.19 4.47 -2.07
C ILE A 283 -21.89 5.31 -0.82
N GLY A 284 -22.29 4.86 0.36
CA GLY A 284 -22.00 5.56 1.61
C GLY A 284 -20.50 5.60 1.93
N SER A 285 -19.80 4.49 1.71
CA SER A 285 -18.35 4.40 1.90
C SER A 285 -17.57 5.34 1.01
N PHE A 286 -17.82 5.30 -0.31
CA PHE A 286 -17.15 6.18 -1.26
C PHE A 286 -17.57 7.64 -1.09
N GLY A 287 -18.83 7.89 -0.74
CA GLY A 287 -19.32 9.24 -0.44
C GLY A 287 -18.58 9.87 0.73
N LEU A 288 -18.42 9.15 1.85
CA LEU A 288 -17.70 9.67 3.00
C LEU A 288 -16.18 9.76 2.74
N LEU A 289 -15.61 8.80 1.99
CA LEU A 289 -14.20 8.84 1.59
C LEU A 289 -13.91 10.09 0.75
N PHE A 290 -14.78 10.39 -0.22
CA PHE A 290 -14.66 11.61 -1.05
C PHE A 290 -14.79 12.89 -0.22
N LEU A 291 -15.76 12.95 0.71
CA LEU A 291 -15.96 14.13 1.57
C LEU A 291 -14.80 14.36 2.54
N SER A 292 -14.10 13.30 2.94
CA SER A 292 -12.93 13.38 3.83
C SER A 292 -11.64 13.71 3.09
N GLY A 293 -11.62 13.75 1.75
CA GLY A 293 -10.43 14.00 0.95
C GLY A 293 -9.40 12.86 0.99
N GLN A 294 -9.80 11.67 1.44
CA GLN A 294 -8.89 10.52 1.52
C GLN A 294 -8.92 9.69 0.24
N SER A 295 -7.75 9.19 -0.15
CA SER A 295 -7.59 8.32 -1.32
C SER A 295 -7.99 6.87 -1.04
N LEU A 296 -8.35 6.17 -2.13
CA LEU A 296 -8.60 4.73 -2.10
C LEU A 296 -7.25 3.99 -2.00
N THR A 297 -7.00 3.36 -0.87
CA THR A 297 -5.78 2.59 -0.58
C THR A 297 -6.07 1.09 -0.53
N MET A 298 -5.04 0.24 -0.53
CA MET A 298 -5.21 -1.20 -0.30
C MET A 298 -5.89 -1.49 1.05
N ILE A 299 -5.55 -0.71 2.08
CA ILE A 299 -6.13 -0.85 3.42
C ILE A 299 -7.61 -0.46 3.40
N SER A 300 -7.98 0.57 2.65
CA SER A 300 -9.39 0.95 2.48
C SER A 300 -10.21 -0.13 1.75
N MET A 301 -9.62 -0.82 0.77
CA MET A 301 -10.28 -1.98 0.12
C MET A 301 -10.46 -3.17 1.08
N MET A 302 -9.52 -3.40 2.01
CA MET A 302 -9.72 -4.37 3.09
C MET A 302 -10.89 -3.94 3.99
N GLY A 303 -11.05 -2.63 4.23
CA GLY A 303 -12.23 -2.08 4.91
C GLY A 303 -13.55 -2.40 4.19
N ILE A 304 -13.58 -2.33 2.87
CA ILE A 304 -14.74 -2.74 2.06
C ILE A 304 -15.06 -4.24 2.26
N MET A 305 -14.03 -5.08 2.27
CA MET A 305 -14.21 -6.52 2.51
C MET A 305 -14.84 -6.81 3.88
N MET A 306 -14.34 -6.14 4.93
CA MET A 306 -14.93 -6.25 6.27
C MET A 306 -16.37 -5.71 6.33
N LEU A 307 -16.61 -4.59 5.65
CA LEU A 307 -17.92 -3.94 5.60
C LEU A 307 -18.99 -4.87 5.01
N VAL A 308 -18.68 -5.62 3.96
CA VAL A 308 -19.60 -6.59 3.34
C VAL A 308 -20.14 -7.56 4.40
N GLY A 309 -19.27 -8.13 5.24
CA GLY A 309 -19.69 -9.05 6.30
C GLY A 309 -20.58 -8.39 7.35
N ILE A 310 -20.23 -7.17 7.78
CA ILE A 310 -20.98 -6.46 8.83
C ILE A 310 -22.36 -6.02 8.33
N VAL A 311 -22.44 -5.49 7.10
CA VAL A 311 -23.69 -4.99 6.51
C VAL A 311 -24.67 -6.12 6.28
N VAL A 312 -24.20 -7.24 5.73
CA VAL A 312 -25.03 -8.41 5.48
C VAL A 312 -25.61 -8.97 6.78
N ASN A 313 -24.82 -9.02 7.86
CA ASN A 313 -25.30 -9.46 9.16
C ASN A 313 -26.52 -8.64 9.66
N ASN A 314 -26.48 -7.32 9.50
CA ASN A 314 -27.62 -6.46 9.86
C ASN A 314 -28.86 -6.76 9.00
N GLY A 315 -28.69 -7.02 7.71
CA GLY A 315 -29.76 -7.43 6.79
C GLY A 315 -30.37 -8.78 7.14
N ILE A 316 -29.52 -9.75 7.52
CA ILE A 316 -29.97 -11.08 7.97
C ILE A 316 -30.90 -10.96 9.19
N LEU A 317 -30.46 -10.19 10.20
CA LEU A 317 -31.26 -10.01 11.44
C LEU A 317 -32.66 -9.46 11.17
N TYR A 318 -32.81 -8.55 10.21
CA TYR A 318 -34.09 -8.00 9.82
C TYR A 318 -34.99 -9.03 9.12
N VAL A 319 -34.43 -9.69 8.08
CA VAL A 319 -35.19 -10.68 7.28
C VAL A 319 -35.57 -11.92 8.09
N ASP A 320 -34.68 -12.39 8.94
CA ASP A 320 -34.90 -13.51 9.85
C ASP A 320 -36.09 -13.19 10.83
N GLY A 321 -36.10 -11.96 11.37
CA GLY A 321 -37.20 -11.48 12.19
C GLY A 321 -38.55 -11.48 11.47
N VAL A 322 -38.59 -11.07 10.21
CA VAL A 322 -39.80 -11.12 9.39
C VAL A 322 -40.26 -12.56 9.16
N HIS A 323 -39.32 -13.46 8.84
CA HIS A 323 -39.60 -14.87 8.63
C HIS A 323 -40.16 -15.56 9.89
N ALA A 324 -39.56 -15.29 11.05
CA ALA A 324 -40.04 -15.84 12.32
C ALA A 324 -41.50 -15.40 12.61
N LEU A 325 -41.81 -14.12 12.47
CA LEU A 325 -43.15 -13.59 12.69
C LEU A 325 -44.18 -14.15 11.71
N MET A 326 -43.84 -14.34 10.46
CA MET A 326 -44.72 -14.93 9.45
C MET A 326 -44.96 -16.43 9.68
N ASN A 327 -43.92 -17.19 10.03
CA ASN A 327 -44.01 -18.64 10.14
C ASN A 327 -44.47 -19.13 11.52
N GLU A 328 -44.03 -18.48 12.60
CA GLU A 328 -44.30 -18.89 13.98
C GLU A 328 -45.58 -18.25 14.52
N GLU A 329 -45.77 -16.96 14.26
CA GLU A 329 -46.93 -16.21 14.76
C GLU A 329 -48.07 -16.10 13.73
N GLY A 330 -47.81 -16.46 12.46
CA GLY A 330 -48.82 -16.44 11.40
C GLY A 330 -49.30 -15.05 11.00
N LEU A 331 -48.47 -14.02 11.25
CA LEU A 331 -48.78 -12.64 10.89
C LEU A 331 -48.82 -12.43 9.37
N GLY A 332 -49.64 -11.51 8.91
CA GLY A 332 -49.61 -11.05 7.52
C GLY A 332 -48.28 -10.38 7.19
N LEU A 333 -47.93 -10.32 5.89
CA LEU A 333 -46.67 -9.80 5.44
C LEU A 333 -46.41 -8.35 5.93
N GLU A 334 -47.41 -7.48 5.81
CA GLU A 334 -47.29 -6.07 6.22
C GLU A 334 -47.08 -5.92 7.72
N ASP A 335 -47.86 -6.66 8.52
CA ASP A 335 -47.78 -6.65 9.97
C ASP A 335 -46.45 -7.22 10.45
N ALA A 336 -45.95 -8.31 9.82
CA ALA A 336 -44.65 -8.91 10.12
C ALA A 336 -43.49 -7.97 9.82
N LEU A 337 -43.55 -7.21 8.72
CA LEU A 337 -42.53 -6.21 8.37
C LEU A 337 -42.48 -5.06 9.39
N ILE A 338 -43.65 -4.55 9.80
CA ILE A 338 -43.74 -3.47 10.78
C ILE A 338 -43.25 -3.95 12.15
N GLU A 339 -43.67 -5.13 12.59
CA GLU A 339 -43.34 -5.64 13.92
C GLU A 339 -41.86 -6.07 13.99
N SER A 340 -41.31 -6.69 12.93
CA SER A 340 -39.87 -6.95 12.82
C SER A 340 -39.08 -5.64 12.85
N GLY A 341 -39.53 -4.61 12.12
CA GLY A 341 -38.93 -3.28 12.16
C GLY A 341 -38.85 -2.71 13.57
N LYS A 342 -39.93 -2.76 14.33
CA LYS A 342 -39.98 -2.27 15.72
C LYS A 342 -39.06 -3.06 16.65
N THR A 343 -39.08 -4.38 16.54
CA THR A 343 -38.37 -5.29 17.45
C THR A 343 -36.86 -5.29 17.15
N ARG A 344 -36.45 -5.23 15.87
CA ARG A 344 -35.06 -5.30 15.44
C ARG A 344 -34.35 -3.93 15.30
N LEU A 345 -35.09 -2.82 15.29
CA LEU A 345 -34.54 -1.47 15.21
C LEU A 345 -33.47 -1.21 16.29
N ARG A 346 -33.84 -1.50 17.55
CA ARG A 346 -32.95 -1.24 18.68
C ARG A 346 -31.64 -2.06 18.64
N PRO A 347 -31.66 -3.38 18.45
CA PRO A 347 -30.44 -4.17 18.29
C PRO A 347 -29.56 -3.68 17.12
N ILE A 348 -30.12 -3.43 15.94
CA ILE A 348 -29.38 -2.98 14.75
C ILE A 348 -28.74 -1.61 15.01
N LEU A 349 -29.45 -0.66 15.59
CA LEU A 349 -28.90 0.66 15.91
C LEU A 349 -27.81 0.59 16.96
N ILE A 350 -27.93 -0.25 17.99
CA ILE A 350 -26.92 -0.40 19.03
C ILE A 350 -25.64 -0.96 18.42
N THR A 351 -25.71 -2.04 17.63
CA THR A 351 -24.51 -2.63 17.00
C THR A 351 -23.85 -1.66 16.03
N THR A 352 -24.61 -0.98 15.20
CA THR A 352 -24.10 0.02 14.26
C THR A 352 -23.42 1.18 14.99
N LEU A 353 -24.10 1.77 15.98
CA LEU A 353 -23.58 2.91 16.72
C LEU A 353 -22.31 2.54 17.49
N THR A 354 -22.29 1.38 18.13
CA THR A 354 -21.10 0.89 18.83
C THR A 354 -19.91 0.71 17.87
N THR A 355 -20.15 0.11 16.70
CA THR A 355 -19.09 -0.07 15.69
C THR A 355 -18.62 1.28 15.15
N VAL A 356 -19.53 2.21 14.82
CA VAL A 356 -19.18 3.54 14.33
C VAL A 356 -18.35 4.29 15.37
N ILE A 357 -18.77 4.33 16.64
CA ILE A 357 -18.04 4.99 17.72
C ILE A 357 -16.66 4.37 17.91
N SER A 358 -16.52 3.05 17.85
CA SER A 358 -15.24 2.38 18.00
C SER A 358 -14.27 2.67 16.85
N MET A 359 -14.78 3.03 15.66
CA MET A 359 -13.97 3.37 14.49
C MET A 359 -13.57 4.86 14.43
N ILE A 360 -14.18 5.74 15.24
CA ILE A 360 -13.87 7.18 15.26
C ILE A 360 -12.38 7.46 15.53
N PRO A 361 -11.74 6.90 16.56
CA PRO A 361 -10.32 7.18 16.82
C PRO A 361 -9.44 6.82 15.63
N MET A 362 -9.73 5.71 14.95
CA MET A 362 -9.00 5.26 13.78
C MET A 362 -9.27 6.16 12.56
N SER A 363 -10.52 6.60 12.36
CA SER A 363 -10.89 7.49 11.24
C SER A 363 -10.31 8.90 11.37
N LEU A 364 -10.00 9.33 12.59
CA LEU A 364 -9.34 10.61 12.88
C LEU A 364 -7.81 10.52 12.84
N GLY A 365 -7.25 9.32 12.68
CA GLY A 365 -5.79 9.13 12.67
C GLY A 365 -5.14 9.42 14.03
N LEU A 366 -5.86 9.21 15.15
CA LEU A 366 -5.34 9.49 16.50
C LEU A 366 -4.37 8.40 16.96
N GLY A 367 -3.09 8.70 16.95
CA GLY A 367 -2.01 7.83 17.38
C GLY A 367 -0.99 7.55 16.26
N THR A 368 0.25 7.27 16.64
CA THR A 368 1.33 6.96 15.69
C THR A 368 1.02 5.69 14.90
N GLY A 369 1.01 5.78 13.57
CA GLY A 369 0.72 4.67 12.65
C GLY A 369 -0.76 4.42 12.35
N THR A 370 -1.70 5.11 13.01
CA THR A 370 -3.14 4.99 12.70
C THR A 370 -3.54 5.77 11.43
N GLU A 371 -2.69 6.68 10.97
CA GLU A 371 -2.89 7.44 9.71
C GLU A 371 -3.11 6.48 8.52
N MET A 372 -2.41 5.35 8.51
CA MET A 372 -2.54 4.32 7.47
C MET A 372 -3.93 3.65 7.45
N MET A 373 -4.55 3.53 8.62
CA MET A 373 -5.85 2.87 8.78
C MET A 373 -7.02 3.86 8.72
N GLN A 374 -6.73 5.16 8.59
CA GLN A 374 -7.74 6.23 8.58
C GLN A 374 -8.77 6.01 7.47
N SER A 375 -8.34 5.75 6.25
CA SER A 375 -9.21 5.49 5.10
C SER A 375 -10.10 4.25 5.30
N MET A 376 -9.60 3.20 5.98
CA MET A 376 -10.39 2.03 6.34
C MET A 376 -11.51 2.38 7.33
N GLY A 377 -11.18 3.16 8.39
CA GLY A 377 -12.17 3.62 9.37
C GLY A 377 -13.28 4.44 8.74
N ILE A 378 -12.92 5.36 7.84
CA ILE A 378 -13.86 6.21 7.11
C ILE A 378 -14.81 5.38 6.23
N ILE A 379 -14.29 4.40 5.50
CA ILE A 379 -15.10 3.49 4.67
C ILE A 379 -16.10 2.71 5.51
N ILE A 380 -15.67 2.16 6.64
CA ILE A 380 -16.56 1.38 7.52
C ILE A 380 -17.63 2.29 8.11
N ILE A 381 -17.30 3.48 8.61
CA ILE A 381 -18.27 4.43 9.16
C ILE A 381 -19.29 4.85 8.10
N GLY A 382 -18.82 5.26 6.92
CA GLY A 382 -19.70 5.71 5.83
C GLY A 382 -20.61 4.63 5.33
N GLY A 383 -20.06 3.44 5.05
CA GLY A 383 -20.82 2.32 4.54
C GLY A 383 -21.80 1.74 5.55
N LEU A 384 -21.41 1.62 6.81
CA LEU A 384 -22.28 1.09 7.85
C LEU A 384 -23.42 2.05 8.20
N THR A 385 -23.15 3.35 8.23
CA THR A 385 -24.19 4.37 8.47
C THR A 385 -25.22 4.38 7.33
N ALA A 386 -24.74 4.45 6.07
CA ALA A 386 -25.61 4.45 4.91
C ALA A 386 -26.42 3.16 4.80
N SER A 387 -25.79 1.99 4.96
CA SER A 387 -26.47 0.70 4.88
C SER A 387 -27.53 0.53 5.98
N THR A 388 -27.26 0.98 7.20
CA THR A 388 -28.23 0.86 8.30
C THR A 388 -29.48 1.69 8.05
N ILE A 389 -29.31 2.94 7.61
CA ILE A 389 -30.45 3.79 7.23
C ILE A 389 -31.24 3.12 6.10
N LEU A 390 -30.55 2.62 5.08
CA LEU A 390 -31.20 2.00 3.91
C LEU A 390 -31.86 0.66 4.24
N ILE A 391 -31.25 -0.18 5.08
CA ILE A 391 -31.86 -1.44 5.53
C ILE A 391 -33.19 -1.15 6.24
N LEU A 392 -33.21 -0.17 7.14
CA LEU A 392 -34.43 0.15 7.89
C LEU A 392 -35.52 0.78 7.03
N LEU A 393 -35.17 1.57 6.01
CA LEU A 393 -36.15 2.28 5.16
C LEU A 393 -36.54 1.49 3.90
N LEU A 394 -35.56 0.90 3.21
CA LEU A 394 -35.77 0.29 1.90
C LEU A 394 -36.03 -1.23 1.96
N MET A 395 -35.55 -1.94 2.98
CA MET A 395 -35.80 -3.38 3.09
C MET A 395 -37.31 -3.71 3.15
N PRO A 396 -38.14 -3.02 3.94
CA PRO A 396 -39.57 -3.25 3.91
C PRO A 396 -40.19 -3.06 2.52
N VAL A 397 -39.75 -2.02 1.81
CA VAL A 397 -40.23 -1.71 0.45
C VAL A 397 -39.84 -2.80 -0.54
N PHE A 398 -38.57 -3.22 -0.55
CA PHE A 398 -38.11 -4.31 -1.41
C PHE A 398 -38.79 -5.64 -1.11
N TYR A 399 -39.10 -5.88 0.16
CA TYR A 399 -39.82 -7.09 0.57
C TYR A 399 -41.25 -7.06 0.05
N LEU A 400 -41.94 -5.93 0.15
CA LEU A 400 -43.28 -5.74 -0.41
C LEU A 400 -43.28 -5.84 -1.94
N MET A 401 -42.30 -5.27 -2.63
CA MET A 401 -42.21 -5.39 -4.08
C MET A 401 -41.95 -6.83 -4.55
N ALA A 402 -41.15 -7.60 -3.82
CA ALA A 402 -40.83 -8.98 -4.16
C ALA A 402 -41.99 -9.96 -3.87
N TYR A 403 -42.76 -9.70 -2.84
CA TYR A 403 -43.76 -10.65 -2.33
C TYR A 403 -45.22 -10.10 -2.24
N GLY A 404 -45.40 -8.79 -2.32
CA GLY A 404 -46.72 -8.16 -2.22
C GLY A 404 -47.73 -8.57 -3.33
N ASN A 405 -47.27 -9.12 -4.43
CA ASN A 405 -48.11 -9.60 -5.55
C ASN A 405 -48.58 -11.06 -5.40
N LYS A 406 -48.13 -11.79 -4.38
CA LYS A 406 -48.66 -13.11 -4.10
C LYS A 406 -49.94 -12.94 -3.26
N LYS A 407 -51.11 -13.14 -3.88
CA LYS A 407 -52.38 -13.25 -3.16
C LYS A 407 -52.18 -14.11 -1.90
N GLU A 408 -52.44 -13.54 -0.74
CA GLU A 408 -52.43 -14.21 0.55
C GLU A 408 -53.20 -15.53 0.45
N LYS A 409 -52.54 -16.65 0.51
CA LYS A 409 -53.15 -17.88 0.98
C LYS A 409 -53.32 -17.65 2.47
N GLY A 410 -54.55 -17.32 2.86
CA GLY A 410 -54.93 -17.06 4.24
C GLY A 410 -54.38 -18.11 5.20
N PRO A 411 -54.20 -17.75 6.49
CA PRO A 411 -53.53 -18.55 7.48
C PRO A 411 -54.08 -19.97 7.48
N LYS A 412 -53.23 -20.98 7.26
CA LYS A 412 -53.61 -22.38 7.50
C LYS A 412 -54.02 -22.46 8.98
N LYS A 413 -55.34 -22.60 9.22
CA LYS A 413 -55.91 -22.80 10.58
C LYS A 413 -55.05 -23.85 11.28
N PRO A 414 -54.61 -23.63 12.54
CA PRO A 414 -53.81 -24.56 13.29
C PRO A 414 -54.54 -25.90 13.33
N ARG A 415 -53.87 -26.94 12.88
CA ARG A 415 -54.39 -28.32 12.87
C ARG A 415 -54.63 -28.70 14.32
N LYS A 416 -55.93 -28.61 14.78
CA LYS A 416 -56.33 -29.04 16.12
C LYS A 416 -55.88 -30.48 16.29
N TRP A 417 -54.88 -30.70 17.11
CA TRP A 417 -54.52 -32.01 17.62
C TRP A 417 -55.74 -32.56 18.33
N ARG A 418 -56.45 -33.49 17.71
CA ARG A 418 -57.46 -34.32 18.40
C ARG A 418 -56.69 -35.18 19.37
N LEU A 419 -56.71 -34.80 20.66
CA LEU A 419 -56.40 -35.68 21.74
C LEU A 419 -57.30 -36.90 21.64
N ARG A 420 -56.73 -38.01 21.27
CA ARG A 420 -57.38 -39.32 21.27
C ARG A 420 -57.62 -39.67 22.73
N LYS A 421 -58.92 -39.51 23.19
CA LYS A 421 -59.31 -40.01 24.49
C LYS A 421 -59.06 -41.52 24.53
N HIS A 422 -58.09 -41.94 25.32
CA HIS A 422 -57.98 -43.31 25.75
C HIS A 422 -59.15 -43.60 26.63
N GLY A 423 -59.98 -44.49 26.16
CA GLY A 423 -61.10 -45.04 26.97
C GLY A 423 -60.53 -45.80 28.15
N THR A 424 -60.90 -45.42 29.33
CA THR A 424 -60.78 -46.19 30.56
C THR A 424 -61.63 -47.46 30.41
N ALA A 425 -60.98 -48.62 30.34
CA ALA A 425 -61.66 -49.90 30.53
C ALA A 425 -61.92 -50.03 32.04
N GLU A 426 -63.18 -49.90 32.43
CA GLU A 426 -63.63 -50.35 33.73
C GLU A 426 -63.59 -51.88 33.74
N THR A 427 -62.79 -52.42 34.62
CA THR A 427 -62.76 -53.86 34.98
C THR A 427 -63.71 -53.98 36.18
N GLU A 428 -64.89 -54.49 35.91
CA GLU A 428 -65.73 -55.06 36.96
C GLU A 428 -65.05 -56.26 37.60
N VAL A 429 -64.80 -56.24 38.89
CA VAL A 429 -64.51 -57.41 39.73
C VAL A 429 -65.75 -57.71 40.54
N ASN A 430 -66.44 -58.78 40.16
CA ASN A 430 -67.40 -59.47 41.03
C ASN A 430 -66.65 -60.46 41.90
N ALA A 431 -66.92 -60.42 43.16
CA ALA A 431 -67.16 -61.33 44.25
C ALA A 431 -66.47 -60.91 45.52
#